data_33d823cfdce0951458f5060d8174730f
#
_entry.id   33d823cfdce0951458f5060d8174730f
#
_cell.length_a   1.000
_cell.length_b   1.000
_cell.length_c   1.000
_cell.angle_alpha   90.00
_cell.angle_beta   90.00
_cell.angle_gamma   90.00
#
_symmetry.space_group_name_H-M   'P 1'
#
loop_
_entity.id
_entity.type
_entity.pdbx_description
1 polymer ?
#
loop_
_entity_poly.entity_id
_entity_poly.type
_entity_poly.pdbx_seq_one_letter_code
_entity_poly.pdbx_strand_id
1 'polypeptide(L)'
;MHAIILAAGRGSRLLPLTTDLPKCLLPIGNTTVLGMQLDTLFANGVETATVVTGFNSHMVEAEIEARQAGSRVKTLFNPFFQVADNLASCWMVRESMHQDFLLINGDTLFSPELLQAVLAAPAKNLAVTIDQKGHYDGDDMKVTLNGSQLTAIGKTLPLTETDGESIGMLRFMNAGPEIFRTELERLMKTPDGTKSWFLSAIHGLAKSGQHIDTINIKGAEWSELDTPEDYEICRSLFGDSETARKRFAIV
;
A
#
# COMPACT_ATOMS: atom_id res chain seq x y z
N MET A 1 1.99 -12.61 -10.59
CA MET A 1 1.53 -11.85 -9.38
C MET A 1 0.77 -10.62 -9.86
N HIS A 2 -0.35 -10.28 -9.22
CA HIS A 2 -1.13 -9.06 -9.44
C HIS A 2 -0.87 -8.04 -8.34
N ALA A 3 -0.93 -6.74 -8.63
CA ALA A 3 -0.86 -5.69 -7.62
C ALA A 3 -2.19 -4.91 -7.55
N ILE A 4 -2.61 -4.53 -6.33
CA ILE A 4 -3.73 -3.63 -6.09
C ILE A 4 -3.19 -2.40 -5.38
N ILE A 5 -3.37 -1.22 -5.97
CA ILE A 5 -2.89 0.06 -5.44
C ILE A 5 -4.08 0.90 -5.01
N LEU A 6 -4.14 1.29 -3.75
CA LEU A 6 -5.22 2.10 -3.17
C LEU A 6 -4.90 3.59 -3.32
N ALA A 7 -5.32 4.20 -4.41
CA ALA A 7 -5.00 5.59 -4.79
C ALA A 7 -6.24 6.51 -4.86
N ALA A 8 -7.31 6.20 -4.11
CA ALA A 8 -8.56 6.97 -4.18
C ALA A 8 -8.56 8.27 -3.37
N GLY A 9 -7.64 8.41 -2.40
CA GLY A 9 -7.60 9.50 -1.44
C GLY A 9 -7.15 10.84 -2.03
N ARG A 10 -7.66 11.95 -1.46
CA ARG A 10 -7.27 13.31 -1.86
C ARG A 10 -5.87 13.72 -1.35
N GLY A 11 -5.46 13.22 -0.17
CA GLY A 11 -4.23 13.68 0.49
C GLY A 11 -4.36 15.08 1.10
N SER A 12 -5.39 15.31 1.91
CA SER A 12 -5.71 16.63 2.46
C SER A 12 -4.63 17.24 3.36
N ARG A 13 -3.78 16.40 3.95
CA ARG A 13 -2.63 16.85 4.77
C ARG A 13 -1.49 17.47 3.92
N LEU A 14 -1.49 17.21 2.62
CA LEU A 14 -0.53 17.74 1.65
C LEU A 14 -0.96 19.04 0.97
N LEU A 15 -2.08 19.65 1.38
CA LEU A 15 -2.49 20.93 0.83
C LEU A 15 -1.40 22.00 1.06
N PRO A 16 -1.14 22.90 0.08
CA PRO A 16 -1.88 23.08 -1.17
C PRO A 16 -1.46 22.21 -2.35
N LEU A 17 -0.47 21.32 -2.21
CA LEU A 17 0.07 20.48 -3.30
C LEU A 17 -1.00 19.59 -3.95
N THR A 18 -1.99 19.16 -3.16
CA THR A 18 -3.07 18.27 -3.59
C THR A 18 -4.41 18.99 -3.79
N THR A 19 -4.39 20.31 -4.03
CA THR A 19 -5.62 21.06 -4.29
C THR A 19 -6.38 20.49 -5.48
N ASP A 20 -5.69 20.31 -6.59
CA ASP A 20 -6.25 19.82 -7.86
C ASP A 20 -5.55 18.53 -8.35
N LEU A 21 -4.47 18.12 -7.71
CA LEU A 21 -3.66 16.97 -8.10
C LEU A 21 -3.87 15.81 -7.12
N PRO A 22 -4.24 14.60 -7.57
CA PRO A 22 -4.25 13.41 -6.72
C PRO A 22 -2.89 13.17 -6.07
N LYS A 23 -2.88 12.79 -4.79
CA LYS A 23 -1.66 12.49 -4.01
C LYS A 23 -0.70 11.54 -4.75
N CYS A 24 -1.24 10.49 -5.37
CA CYS A 24 -0.44 9.50 -6.11
C CYS A 24 0.17 10.05 -7.41
N LEU A 25 -0.22 11.24 -7.86
CA LEU A 25 0.36 11.93 -9.02
C LEU A 25 1.34 13.04 -8.65
N LEU A 26 1.66 13.22 -7.36
CA LEU A 26 2.72 14.15 -6.98
C LEU A 26 4.05 13.74 -7.63
N PRO A 27 4.80 14.69 -8.21
CA PRO A 27 6.02 14.39 -8.93
C PRO A 27 7.16 13.96 -8.01
N ILE A 28 7.83 12.87 -8.36
CA ILE A 28 9.04 12.36 -7.72
C ILE A 28 10.09 12.22 -8.82
N GLY A 29 11.06 13.14 -8.85
CA GLY A 29 12.03 13.21 -9.94
C GLY A 29 11.36 13.47 -11.29
N ASN A 30 11.56 12.57 -12.25
CA ASN A 30 11.00 12.65 -13.59
C ASN A 30 9.71 11.84 -13.79
N THR A 31 9.12 11.32 -12.72
CA THR A 31 7.91 10.52 -12.74
C THR A 31 6.95 10.96 -11.64
N THR A 32 5.86 10.22 -11.43
CA THR A 32 4.91 10.42 -10.33
C THR A 32 5.06 9.31 -9.28
N VAL A 33 4.48 9.49 -8.08
CA VAL A 33 4.42 8.44 -7.05
C VAL A 33 3.85 7.15 -7.64
N LEU A 34 2.69 7.21 -8.30
CA LEU A 34 2.07 6.06 -8.96
C LEU A 34 2.95 5.50 -10.08
N GLY A 35 3.56 6.39 -10.87
CA GLY A 35 4.46 5.98 -11.93
C GLY A 35 5.63 5.17 -11.40
N MET A 36 6.26 5.64 -10.33
CA MET A 36 7.37 4.93 -9.69
C MET A 36 6.95 3.58 -9.12
N GLN A 37 5.78 3.51 -8.45
CA GLN A 37 5.22 2.24 -7.97
C GLN A 37 5.04 1.24 -9.12
N LEU A 38 4.39 1.67 -10.22
CA LEU A 38 4.14 0.80 -11.37
C LEU A 38 5.46 0.34 -12.05
N ASP A 39 6.42 1.25 -12.25
CA ASP A 39 7.70 0.93 -12.84
C ASP A 39 8.47 -0.09 -11.99
N THR A 40 8.51 0.13 -10.66
CA THR A 40 9.17 -0.79 -9.73
C THR A 40 8.48 -2.16 -9.72
N LEU A 41 7.15 -2.21 -9.69
CA LEU A 41 6.38 -3.46 -9.72
C LEU A 41 6.66 -4.25 -10.99
N PHE A 42 6.58 -3.59 -12.13
CA PHE A 42 6.74 -4.25 -13.43
C PHE A 42 8.17 -4.69 -13.72
N ALA A 43 9.16 -3.91 -13.31
CA ALA A 43 10.58 -4.28 -13.42
C ALA A 43 10.92 -5.52 -12.58
N ASN A 44 10.16 -5.78 -11.52
CA ASN A 44 10.37 -6.93 -10.62
C ASN A 44 9.39 -8.09 -10.86
N GLY A 45 8.77 -8.17 -12.04
CA GLY A 45 8.01 -9.34 -12.47
C GLY A 45 6.54 -9.38 -12.01
N VAL A 46 6.01 -8.30 -11.44
CA VAL A 46 4.55 -8.16 -11.27
C VAL A 46 3.94 -7.98 -12.66
N GLU A 47 2.94 -8.78 -12.99
CA GLU A 47 2.41 -8.85 -14.36
C GLU A 47 1.37 -7.78 -14.66
N THR A 48 0.47 -7.55 -13.70
CA THR A 48 -0.68 -6.65 -13.86
C THR A 48 -0.95 -5.88 -12.57
N ALA A 49 -1.63 -4.74 -12.69
CA ALA A 49 -2.08 -3.94 -11.55
C ALA A 49 -3.53 -3.48 -11.71
N THR A 50 -4.22 -3.32 -10.57
CA THR A 50 -5.47 -2.56 -10.49
C THR A 50 -5.27 -1.36 -9.58
N VAL A 51 -5.50 -0.16 -10.10
CA VAL A 51 -5.42 1.09 -9.35
C VAL A 51 -6.83 1.51 -8.94
N VAL A 52 -7.10 1.56 -7.64
CA VAL A 52 -8.37 2.08 -7.13
C VAL A 52 -8.28 3.60 -7.08
N THR A 53 -9.09 4.25 -7.90
CA THR A 53 -9.11 5.71 -8.08
C THR A 53 -10.30 6.35 -7.36
N GLY A 54 -10.23 7.65 -7.13
CA GLY A 54 -11.30 8.43 -6.51
C GLY A 54 -11.17 9.91 -6.84
N PHE A 55 -10.48 10.70 -6.02
CA PHE A 55 -10.25 12.11 -6.26
C PHE A 55 -9.55 12.34 -7.61
N ASN A 56 -10.16 13.16 -8.47
CA ASN A 56 -9.68 13.49 -9.82
C ASN A 56 -9.22 12.24 -10.62
N SER A 57 -10.03 11.18 -10.60
CA SER A 57 -9.72 9.89 -11.24
C SER A 57 -9.27 10.01 -12.70
N HIS A 58 -9.86 10.95 -13.45
CA HIS A 58 -9.53 11.21 -14.87
C HIS A 58 -8.04 11.55 -15.07
N MET A 59 -7.39 12.19 -14.10
CA MET A 59 -5.95 12.49 -14.16
C MET A 59 -5.11 11.23 -13.96
N VAL A 60 -5.54 10.33 -13.08
CA VAL A 60 -4.87 9.03 -12.86
C VAL A 60 -5.01 8.15 -14.10
N GLU A 61 -6.18 8.14 -14.72
CA GLU A 61 -6.45 7.42 -15.96
C GLU A 61 -5.59 7.96 -17.12
N ALA A 62 -5.48 9.29 -17.24
CA ALA A 62 -4.61 9.93 -18.23
C ALA A 62 -3.12 9.62 -18.03
N GLU A 63 -2.64 9.56 -16.78
CA GLU A 63 -1.26 9.16 -16.46
C GLU A 63 -0.98 7.71 -16.90
N ILE A 64 -1.91 6.78 -16.61
CA ILE A 64 -1.79 5.37 -17.00
C ILE A 64 -1.79 5.22 -18.53
N GLU A 65 -2.64 5.99 -19.23
CA GLU A 65 -2.69 6.01 -20.69
C GLU A 65 -1.38 6.56 -21.30
N ALA A 66 -0.89 7.69 -20.79
CA ALA A 66 0.37 8.30 -21.23
C ALA A 66 1.56 7.36 -21.07
N ARG A 67 1.56 6.50 -20.07
CA ARG A 67 2.58 5.45 -19.85
C ARG A 67 2.43 4.24 -20.77
N GLN A 68 1.41 4.20 -21.62
CA GLN A 68 1.07 3.03 -22.44
C GLN A 68 0.87 1.74 -21.63
N ALA A 69 0.49 1.90 -20.37
CA ALA A 69 0.33 0.79 -19.41
C ALA A 69 -1.06 0.12 -19.48
N GLY A 70 -1.94 0.57 -20.34
CA GLY A 70 -3.37 0.17 -20.38
C GLY A 70 -3.62 -1.34 -20.59
N SER A 71 -2.66 -2.10 -21.16
CA SER A 71 -2.77 -3.55 -21.28
C SER A 71 -2.47 -4.28 -19.95
N ARG A 72 -1.71 -3.66 -19.04
CA ARG A 72 -1.26 -4.23 -17.75
C ARG A 72 -1.94 -3.58 -16.54
N VAL A 73 -2.48 -2.38 -16.68
CA VAL A 73 -3.10 -1.61 -15.59
C VAL A 73 -4.57 -1.39 -15.88
N LYS A 74 -5.41 -1.74 -14.90
CA LYS A 74 -6.84 -1.39 -14.88
C LYS A 74 -7.09 -0.36 -13.81
N THR A 75 -8.04 0.53 -14.02
CA THR A 75 -8.57 1.43 -12.99
C THR A 75 -9.92 0.94 -12.49
N LEU A 76 -10.18 1.17 -11.20
CA LEU A 76 -11.48 0.96 -10.60
C LEU A 76 -11.84 2.23 -9.80
N PHE A 77 -12.89 2.92 -10.22
CA PHE A 77 -13.34 4.13 -9.54
C PHE A 77 -14.13 3.79 -8.27
N ASN A 78 -13.71 4.37 -7.15
CA ASN A 78 -14.46 4.31 -5.89
C ASN A 78 -15.30 5.59 -5.74
N PRO A 79 -16.62 5.56 -5.92
CA PRO A 79 -17.47 6.75 -5.79
C PRO A 79 -17.63 7.22 -4.34
N PHE A 80 -17.24 6.42 -3.37
CA PHE A 80 -17.37 6.69 -1.93
C PHE A 80 -16.10 7.31 -1.32
N PHE A 81 -15.10 7.68 -2.12
CA PHE A 81 -13.78 8.13 -1.65
C PHE A 81 -13.80 9.33 -0.70
N GLN A 82 -14.87 10.14 -0.71
CA GLN A 82 -15.04 11.29 0.18
C GLN A 82 -15.74 10.95 1.51
N VAL A 83 -16.46 9.85 1.56
CA VAL A 83 -17.37 9.51 2.68
C VAL A 83 -17.05 8.17 3.33
N ALA A 84 -16.11 7.43 2.76
CA ALA A 84 -15.67 6.14 3.29
C ALA A 84 -14.15 6.04 3.32
N ASP A 85 -13.65 5.31 4.31
CA ASP A 85 -12.23 4.97 4.44
C ASP A 85 -11.82 3.85 3.48
N ASN A 86 -10.53 3.49 3.49
CA ASN A 86 -9.94 2.61 2.47
C ASN A 86 -10.37 1.13 2.55
N LEU A 87 -11.07 0.69 3.61
CA LEU A 87 -11.75 -0.61 3.63
C LEU A 87 -12.78 -0.69 2.50
N ALA A 88 -13.52 0.40 2.24
CA ALA A 88 -14.47 0.47 1.13
C ALA A 88 -13.75 0.35 -0.23
N SER A 89 -12.58 0.98 -0.38
CA SER A 89 -11.74 0.83 -1.58
C SER A 89 -11.33 -0.64 -1.81
N CYS A 90 -10.89 -1.33 -0.76
CA CYS A 90 -10.57 -2.76 -0.82
C CYS A 90 -11.79 -3.61 -1.18
N TRP A 91 -12.94 -3.32 -0.57
CA TRP A 91 -14.17 -4.05 -0.87
C TRP A 91 -14.63 -3.84 -2.32
N MET A 92 -14.52 -2.63 -2.84
CA MET A 92 -14.86 -2.32 -4.25
C MET A 92 -14.00 -3.13 -5.24
N VAL A 93 -12.72 -3.32 -4.95
CA VAL A 93 -11.76 -4.01 -5.83
C VAL A 93 -11.66 -5.52 -5.57
N ARG A 94 -12.48 -6.08 -4.67
CA ARG A 94 -12.38 -7.49 -4.24
C ARG A 94 -12.47 -8.52 -5.36
N GLU A 95 -13.12 -8.18 -6.48
CA GLU A 95 -13.19 -9.05 -7.66
C GLU A 95 -11.82 -9.19 -8.38
N SER A 96 -10.85 -8.34 -8.06
CA SER A 96 -9.46 -8.49 -8.51
C SER A 96 -8.61 -9.36 -7.56
N MET A 97 -9.19 -9.86 -6.46
CA MET A 97 -8.51 -10.64 -5.41
C MET A 97 -8.78 -12.15 -5.53
N HIS A 98 -8.79 -12.71 -6.74
CA HIS A 98 -9.02 -14.16 -6.94
C HIS A 98 -7.74 -14.99 -7.05
N GLN A 99 -6.60 -14.32 -7.20
CA GLN A 99 -5.28 -14.94 -7.33
C GLN A 99 -4.34 -14.30 -6.32
N ASP A 100 -3.11 -14.80 -6.24
CA ASP A 100 -2.06 -14.18 -5.42
C ASP A 100 -1.86 -12.72 -5.81
N PHE A 101 -1.86 -11.83 -4.82
CA PHE A 101 -1.73 -10.40 -5.07
C PHE A 101 -0.94 -9.66 -3.97
N LEU A 102 -0.43 -8.49 -4.34
CA LEU A 102 0.06 -7.46 -3.43
C LEU A 102 -1.03 -6.40 -3.25
N LEU A 103 -1.27 -5.94 -2.02
CA LEU A 103 -2.07 -4.77 -1.71
C LEU A 103 -1.12 -3.67 -1.23
N ILE A 104 -1.18 -2.50 -1.86
CA ILE A 104 -0.22 -1.42 -1.63
C ILE A 104 -0.99 -0.10 -1.46
N ASN A 105 -0.62 0.68 -0.46
CA ASN A 105 -1.10 2.05 -0.34
C ASN A 105 -0.56 2.91 -1.50
N GLY A 106 -1.40 3.79 -2.05
CA GLY A 106 -1.04 4.65 -3.18
C GLY A 106 -0.05 5.78 -2.86
N ASP A 107 0.39 5.85 -1.60
CA ASP A 107 1.33 6.84 -1.06
C ASP A 107 2.62 6.22 -0.53
N THR A 108 2.77 4.90 -0.57
CA THR A 108 3.97 4.20 -0.14
C THR A 108 4.96 4.09 -1.29
N LEU A 109 6.10 4.77 -1.18
CA LEU A 109 7.26 4.59 -2.06
C LEU A 109 8.20 3.54 -1.46
N PHE A 110 8.78 2.72 -2.32
CA PHE A 110 9.64 1.60 -1.92
C PHE A 110 10.70 1.30 -2.97
N SER A 111 11.86 0.84 -2.50
CA SER A 111 12.95 0.47 -3.38
C SER A 111 12.71 -0.87 -4.09
N PRO A 112 13.35 -1.12 -5.24
CA PRO A 112 13.34 -2.44 -5.90
C PRO A 112 13.78 -3.57 -4.99
N GLU A 113 14.79 -3.34 -4.13
CA GLU A 113 15.31 -4.32 -3.18
C GLU A 113 14.29 -4.72 -2.13
N LEU A 114 13.50 -3.74 -1.64
CA LEU A 114 12.37 -4.00 -0.74
C LEU A 114 11.35 -4.91 -1.41
N LEU A 115 10.92 -4.56 -2.62
CA LEU A 115 9.93 -5.36 -3.35
C LEU A 115 10.45 -6.77 -3.63
N GLN A 116 11.72 -6.92 -4.02
CA GLN A 116 12.36 -8.23 -4.23
C GLN A 116 12.34 -9.07 -2.95
N ALA A 117 12.64 -8.47 -1.80
CA ALA A 117 12.56 -9.15 -0.51
C ALA A 117 11.13 -9.62 -0.19
N VAL A 118 10.12 -8.79 -0.48
CA VAL A 118 8.70 -9.15 -0.31
C VAL A 118 8.30 -10.28 -1.25
N LEU A 119 8.69 -10.24 -2.50
CA LEU A 119 8.36 -11.27 -3.49
C LEU A 119 9.07 -12.60 -3.21
N ALA A 120 10.33 -12.56 -2.74
CA ALA A 120 11.13 -13.74 -2.43
C ALA A 120 10.82 -14.38 -1.06
N ALA A 121 10.07 -13.68 -0.18
CA ALA A 121 9.71 -14.23 1.13
C ALA A 121 8.90 -15.52 0.98
N PRO A 122 8.93 -16.46 1.97
CA PRO A 122 8.18 -17.71 1.92
C PRO A 122 6.70 -17.51 1.57
N ALA A 123 6.15 -18.41 0.74
CA ALA A 123 4.75 -18.34 0.31
C ALA A 123 3.81 -18.65 1.48
N LYS A 124 3.31 -17.61 2.12
CA LYS A 124 2.35 -17.65 3.24
C LYS A 124 1.00 -17.11 2.79
N ASN A 125 -0.08 -17.55 3.42
CA ASN A 125 -1.43 -17.11 3.05
C ASN A 125 -1.57 -15.58 3.15
N LEU A 126 -1.18 -15.01 4.29
CA LEU A 126 -1.19 -13.57 4.55
C LEU A 126 0.16 -13.17 5.14
N ALA A 127 0.73 -12.09 4.60
CA ALA A 127 1.95 -11.51 5.13
C ALA A 127 1.88 -9.99 5.11
N VAL A 128 2.17 -9.35 6.23
CA VAL A 128 2.26 -7.90 6.38
C VAL A 128 3.72 -7.49 6.29
N THR A 129 4.04 -6.57 5.41
CA THR A 129 5.39 -6.00 5.33
C THR A 129 5.56 -4.96 6.44
N ILE A 130 6.59 -5.12 7.24
CA ILE A 130 6.87 -4.29 8.41
C ILE A 130 8.27 -3.70 8.39
N ASP A 131 8.40 -2.52 8.98
CA ASP A 131 9.68 -1.93 9.37
C ASP A 131 9.85 -1.94 10.89
N GLN A 132 11.08 -2.10 11.34
CA GLN A 132 11.46 -2.03 12.75
C GLN A 132 12.43 -0.88 12.94
N LYS A 133 11.96 0.18 13.59
CA LYS A 133 12.73 1.40 13.86
C LYS A 133 12.89 1.64 15.37
N GLY A 134 13.81 2.50 15.75
CA GLY A 134 14.11 2.78 17.17
C GLY A 134 13.04 3.61 17.89
N HIS A 135 12.11 4.24 17.16
CA HIS A 135 11.06 5.08 17.72
C HIS A 135 9.80 5.03 16.86
N TYR A 136 8.64 4.96 17.50
CA TYR A 136 7.32 5.00 16.87
C TYR A 136 6.50 6.17 17.39
N ASP A 137 5.65 6.73 16.56
CA ASP A 137 4.77 7.84 16.92
C ASP A 137 3.27 7.50 16.84
N GLY A 138 2.42 8.53 16.98
CA GLY A 138 0.96 8.35 16.99
C GLY A 138 0.39 7.99 15.63
N ASP A 139 1.04 8.37 14.53
CA ASP A 139 0.57 8.13 13.17
C ASP A 139 1.02 6.80 12.60
N ASP A 140 2.06 6.19 13.17
CA ASP A 140 2.55 4.89 12.75
C ASP A 140 1.47 3.81 12.86
N MET A 141 1.37 2.98 11.84
CA MET A 141 0.53 1.78 11.87
C MET A 141 1.26 0.65 12.59
N LYS A 142 1.25 0.74 13.92
CA LYS A 142 1.99 -0.15 14.83
C LYS A 142 1.54 -1.59 14.73
N VAL A 143 2.49 -2.52 14.94
CA VAL A 143 2.23 -3.97 15.02
C VAL A 143 2.79 -4.55 16.30
N THR A 144 2.11 -5.59 16.82
CA THR A 144 2.64 -6.48 17.88
C THR A 144 2.81 -7.88 17.33
N LEU A 145 3.87 -8.56 17.75
CA LEU A 145 4.28 -9.84 17.19
C LEU A 145 4.39 -10.93 18.28
N ASN A 146 4.26 -12.18 17.86
CA ASN A 146 4.73 -13.34 18.59
C ASN A 146 5.67 -14.12 17.66
N GLY A 147 6.97 -13.92 17.82
CA GLY A 147 7.95 -14.34 16.82
C GLY A 147 7.76 -13.59 15.50
N SER A 148 7.49 -14.29 14.40
CA SER A 148 7.15 -13.69 13.12
C SER A 148 5.64 -13.54 12.88
N GLN A 149 4.81 -14.00 13.81
CA GLN A 149 3.36 -13.94 13.68
C GLN A 149 2.82 -12.61 14.18
N LEU A 150 2.01 -11.95 13.35
CA LEU A 150 1.26 -10.76 13.73
C LEU A 150 0.16 -11.11 14.73
N THR A 151 0.11 -10.41 15.85
CA THR A 151 -0.92 -10.58 16.89
C THR A 151 -1.89 -9.40 16.96
N ALA A 152 -1.42 -8.21 16.60
CA ALA A 152 -2.27 -7.03 16.48
C ALA A 152 -1.63 -6.01 15.51
N ILE A 153 -2.48 -5.14 14.92
CA ILE A 153 -2.08 -4.02 14.08
C ILE A 153 -3.04 -2.86 14.30
N GLY A 154 -2.52 -1.64 14.48
CA GLY A 154 -3.34 -0.44 14.64
C GLY A 154 -2.57 0.75 15.19
N LYS A 155 -3.06 1.97 14.90
CA LYS A 155 -2.44 3.24 15.37
C LYS A 155 -2.49 3.40 16.89
N THR A 156 -3.51 2.84 17.55
CA THR A 156 -3.75 2.99 19.00
C THR A 156 -3.04 1.96 19.86
N LEU A 157 -2.22 1.10 19.28
CA LEU A 157 -1.43 0.14 20.07
C LEU A 157 -0.43 0.88 20.97
N PRO A 158 -0.24 0.39 22.23
CA PRO A 158 0.72 1.00 23.15
C PRO A 158 2.14 0.95 22.57
N LEU A 159 2.88 2.03 22.73
CA LEU A 159 4.30 2.08 22.29
C LEU A 159 5.16 1.01 22.97
N THR A 160 4.84 0.65 24.22
CA THR A 160 5.55 -0.37 24.99
C THR A 160 5.34 -1.80 24.48
N GLU A 161 4.34 -2.00 23.60
CA GLU A 161 3.99 -3.30 23.01
C GLU A 161 4.25 -3.30 21.50
N THR A 162 4.88 -2.25 20.97
CA THR A 162 5.11 -2.09 19.53
C THR A 162 6.41 -2.78 19.12
N ASP A 163 6.30 -3.74 18.22
CA ASP A 163 7.42 -4.50 17.66
C ASP A 163 7.85 -4.03 16.28
N GLY A 164 7.03 -3.18 15.63
CA GLY A 164 7.27 -2.66 14.29
C GLY A 164 6.09 -1.81 13.81
N GLU A 165 6.18 -1.34 12.56
CA GLU A 165 5.10 -0.67 11.85
C GLU A 165 4.84 -1.32 10.50
N SER A 166 3.58 -1.34 10.07
CA SER A 166 3.23 -1.73 8.70
C SER A 166 3.52 -0.61 7.73
N ILE A 167 4.21 -0.91 6.65
CA ILE A 167 4.53 0.05 5.58
C ILE A 167 3.43 0.20 4.52
N GLY A 168 2.23 -0.32 4.76
CA GLY A 168 1.15 -0.24 3.77
C GLY A 168 1.30 -1.17 2.56
N MET A 169 2.15 -2.21 2.66
CA MET A 169 2.32 -3.26 1.64
C MET A 169 2.05 -4.63 2.25
N LEU A 170 1.08 -5.35 1.69
CA LEU A 170 0.69 -6.69 2.14
C LEU A 170 0.72 -7.67 0.97
N ARG A 171 1.06 -8.93 1.26
CA ARG A 171 1.04 -10.01 0.27
C ARG A 171 0.05 -11.09 0.68
N PHE A 172 -0.77 -11.49 -0.29
CA PHE A 172 -1.79 -12.53 -0.15
C PHE A 172 -1.50 -13.65 -1.16
N MET A 173 -1.37 -14.87 -0.67
CA MET A 173 -1.07 -16.05 -1.50
C MET A 173 -1.93 -17.24 -1.10
N ASN A 174 -2.03 -18.25 -1.97
CA ASN A 174 -2.75 -19.48 -1.71
C ASN A 174 -4.21 -19.23 -1.27
N ALA A 175 -4.57 -19.55 0.00
CA ALA A 175 -5.89 -19.28 0.58
C ALA A 175 -6.08 -17.83 1.06
N GLY A 176 -5.00 -17.03 1.12
CA GLY A 176 -5.01 -15.66 1.64
C GLY A 176 -6.00 -14.71 0.95
N PRO A 177 -6.08 -14.71 -0.39
CA PRO A 177 -7.08 -13.91 -1.10
C PRO A 177 -8.51 -14.17 -0.64
N GLU A 178 -8.92 -15.43 -0.51
CA GLU A 178 -10.28 -15.78 -0.08
C GLU A 178 -10.53 -15.45 1.39
N ILE A 179 -9.55 -15.71 2.27
CA ILE A 179 -9.62 -15.35 3.69
C ILE A 179 -9.84 -13.84 3.84
N PHE A 180 -9.06 -13.03 3.11
CA PHE A 180 -9.16 -11.57 3.19
C PHE A 180 -10.48 -11.05 2.60
N ARG A 181 -10.91 -11.54 1.44
CA ARG A 181 -12.20 -11.18 0.83
C ARG A 181 -13.38 -11.46 1.76
N THR A 182 -13.39 -12.64 2.39
CA THR A 182 -14.43 -13.02 3.35
C THR A 182 -14.50 -12.05 4.52
N GLU A 183 -13.35 -11.65 5.05
CA GLU A 183 -13.29 -10.69 6.16
C GLU A 183 -13.69 -9.27 5.72
N LEU A 184 -13.30 -8.83 4.52
CA LEU A 184 -13.76 -7.56 3.95
C LEU A 184 -15.29 -7.52 3.86
N GLU A 185 -15.91 -8.57 3.33
CA GLU A 185 -17.38 -8.64 3.23
C GLU A 185 -18.06 -8.65 4.59
N ARG A 186 -17.47 -9.34 5.56
CA ARG A 186 -17.98 -9.36 6.93
C ARG A 186 -17.95 -7.97 7.56
N LEU A 187 -16.82 -7.27 7.45
CA LEU A 187 -16.64 -5.94 8.03
C LEU A 187 -17.51 -4.88 7.34
N MET A 188 -17.62 -4.90 6.03
CA MET A 188 -18.45 -3.96 5.28
C MET A 188 -19.95 -4.04 5.63
N LYS A 189 -20.40 -5.17 6.20
CA LYS A 189 -21.78 -5.33 6.72
C LYS A 189 -21.97 -4.79 8.14
N THR A 190 -20.91 -4.33 8.79
CA THR A 190 -21.01 -3.71 10.13
C THR A 190 -21.33 -2.21 10.03
N PRO A 191 -21.89 -1.59 11.09
CA PRO A 191 -22.17 -0.14 11.11
C PRO A 191 -20.93 0.74 10.84
N ASP A 192 -19.73 0.27 11.22
CA ASP A 192 -18.47 1.00 11.07
C ASP A 192 -17.69 0.60 9.81
N GLY A 193 -18.22 -0.28 8.96
CA GLY A 193 -17.51 -0.79 7.78
C GLY A 193 -16.99 0.32 6.86
N THR A 194 -17.80 1.34 6.59
CA THR A 194 -17.40 2.47 5.75
C THR A 194 -16.42 3.45 6.42
N LYS A 195 -16.24 3.36 7.74
CA LYS A 195 -15.36 4.22 8.55
C LYS A 195 -14.08 3.49 8.98
N SER A 196 -13.86 2.30 8.47
CA SER A 196 -12.75 1.44 8.85
C SER A 196 -11.65 1.46 7.79
N TRP A 197 -10.41 1.31 8.25
CA TRP A 197 -9.27 1.04 7.37
C TRP A 197 -9.22 -0.45 7.03
N PHE A 198 -8.66 -0.80 5.89
CA PHE A 198 -8.52 -2.21 5.49
C PHE A 198 -7.66 -3.03 6.47
N LEU A 199 -6.73 -2.38 7.17
CA LEU A 199 -5.93 -3.02 8.22
C LEU A 199 -6.75 -3.45 9.43
N SER A 200 -7.97 -2.96 9.60
CA SER A 200 -8.93 -3.49 10.58
C SER A 200 -9.35 -4.92 10.25
N ALA A 201 -9.39 -5.29 8.97
CA ALA A 201 -9.60 -6.68 8.55
C ALA A 201 -8.43 -7.57 8.97
N ILE A 202 -7.21 -7.11 8.78
CA ILE A 202 -5.99 -7.81 9.22
C ILE A 202 -5.97 -7.97 10.74
N HIS A 203 -6.31 -6.90 11.48
CA HIS A 203 -6.43 -6.97 12.94
C HIS A 203 -7.49 -7.98 13.40
N GLY A 204 -8.67 -7.96 12.79
CA GLY A 204 -9.76 -8.90 13.09
C GLY A 204 -9.35 -10.34 12.83
N LEU A 205 -8.71 -10.62 11.71
CA LEU A 205 -8.18 -11.94 11.38
C LEU A 205 -7.13 -12.41 12.40
N ALA A 206 -6.18 -11.55 12.79
CA ALA A 206 -5.20 -11.89 13.82
C ALA A 206 -5.87 -12.23 15.16
N LYS A 207 -6.85 -11.41 15.59
CA LYS A 207 -7.61 -11.64 16.84
C LYS A 207 -8.49 -12.89 16.80
N SER A 208 -8.95 -13.32 15.63
CA SER A 208 -9.70 -14.57 15.46
C SER A 208 -8.82 -15.83 15.42
N GLY A 209 -7.49 -15.67 15.54
CA GLY A 209 -6.53 -16.77 15.50
C GLY A 209 -6.03 -17.15 14.11
N GLN A 210 -6.39 -16.37 13.05
CA GLN A 210 -5.81 -16.56 11.74
C GLN A 210 -4.32 -16.28 11.78
N HIS A 211 -3.50 -17.22 11.31
CA HIS A 211 -2.06 -17.01 11.21
C HIS A 211 -1.73 -16.00 10.13
N ILE A 212 -1.07 -14.92 10.52
CA ILE A 212 -0.59 -13.84 9.64
C ILE A 212 0.91 -13.70 9.88
N ASP A 213 1.70 -13.91 8.86
CA ASP A 213 3.15 -13.75 8.93
C ASP A 213 3.55 -12.28 8.75
N THR A 214 4.78 -11.94 9.11
CA THR A 214 5.36 -10.63 8.81
C THR A 214 6.59 -10.78 7.94
N ILE A 215 6.82 -9.79 7.06
CA ILE A 215 8.02 -9.65 6.24
C ILE A 215 8.74 -8.40 6.72
N ASN A 216 9.83 -8.59 7.44
CA ASN A 216 10.66 -7.47 7.92
C ASN A 216 11.58 -7.00 6.80
N ILE A 217 11.52 -5.73 6.45
CA ILE A 217 12.30 -5.13 5.36
C ILE A 217 13.77 -4.88 5.71
N LYS A 218 14.15 -4.99 6.99
CA LYS A 218 15.53 -4.89 7.48
C LYS A 218 16.27 -3.63 7.04
N GLY A 219 15.57 -2.49 7.06
CA GLY A 219 16.14 -1.19 6.70
C GLY A 219 16.24 -0.94 5.18
N ALA A 220 15.54 -1.71 4.34
CA ALA A 220 15.38 -1.35 2.94
C ALA A 220 14.62 -0.03 2.80
N GLU A 221 14.95 0.76 1.78
CA GLU A 221 14.40 2.11 1.64
C GLU A 221 12.92 2.12 1.28
N TRP A 222 12.18 2.86 2.06
CA TRP A 222 10.77 3.17 1.84
C TRP A 222 10.41 4.51 2.46
N SER A 223 9.29 5.08 2.07
CA SER A 223 8.70 6.26 2.70
C SER A 223 7.21 6.34 2.41
N GLU A 224 6.43 6.77 3.38
CA GLU A 224 5.04 7.15 3.18
C GLU A 224 4.95 8.64 2.88
N LEU A 225 4.05 9.03 2.01
CA LEU A 225 3.87 10.41 1.57
C LEU A 225 2.59 10.96 2.19
N ASP A 226 2.65 11.56 3.37
CA ASP A 226 1.47 12.03 4.09
C ASP A 226 1.46 13.55 4.36
N THR A 227 2.62 14.13 4.56
CA THR A 227 2.82 15.55 4.89
C THR A 227 3.76 16.23 3.88
N PRO A 228 3.82 17.58 3.85
CA PRO A 228 4.83 18.27 3.04
C PRO A 228 6.27 17.88 3.40
N GLU A 229 6.54 17.60 4.66
CA GLU A 229 7.84 17.13 5.14
C GLU A 229 8.18 15.75 4.55
N ASP A 230 7.22 14.82 4.55
CA ASP A 230 7.39 13.50 3.92
C ASP A 230 7.64 13.63 2.42
N TYR A 231 7.00 14.61 1.77
CA TYR A 231 7.21 14.87 0.35
C TYR A 231 8.67 15.24 0.05
N GLU A 232 9.27 16.08 0.87
CA GLU A 232 10.69 16.42 0.70
C GLU A 232 11.61 15.22 1.00
N ILE A 233 11.27 14.37 1.96
CA ILE A 233 11.96 13.10 2.23
C ILE A 233 11.84 12.17 1.02
N CYS A 234 10.64 11.97 0.50
CA CYS A 234 10.41 11.15 -0.69
C CYS A 234 11.20 11.64 -1.90
N ARG A 235 11.22 12.97 -2.13
CA ARG A 235 12.02 13.57 -3.20
C ARG A 235 13.52 13.36 -3.02
N SER A 236 14.00 13.40 -1.79
CA SER A 236 15.41 13.15 -1.48
C SER A 236 15.83 11.70 -1.70
N LEU A 237 14.98 10.76 -1.26
CA LEU A 237 15.27 9.33 -1.35
C LEU A 237 15.07 8.76 -2.76
N PHE A 238 13.99 9.17 -3.43
CA PHE A 238 13.52 8.56 -4.67
C PHE A 238 13.59 9.48 -5.90
N GLY A 239 13.90 10.77 -5.71
CA GLY A 239 13.99 11.74 -6.79
C GLY A 239 15.29 11.64 -7.60
N ASP A 240 15.65 12.73 -8.30
CA ASP A 240 16.73 12.81 -9.30
C ASP A 240 18.17 12.72 -8.78
N SER A 241 18.45 12.10 -7.63
CA SER A 241 19.83 11.80 -7.27
C SER A 241 20.42 10.81 -8.28
N GLU A 242 21.71 10.95 -8.60
CA GLU A 242 22.43 10.00 -9.48
C GLU A 242 22.31 8.55 -8.96
N THR A 243 22.17 8.39 -7.66
CA THR A 243 21.95 7.12 -6.97
C THR A 243 20.55 6.57 -7.26
N ALA A 244 19.51 7.41 -7.22
CA ALA A 244 18.14 6.99 -7.57
C ALA A 244 18.05 6.60 -9.05
N ARG A 245 18.65 7.37 -9.96
CA ARG A 245 18.70 7.02 -11.40
C ARG A 245 19.33 5.66 -11.66
N LYS A 246 20.41 5.31 -10.96
CA LYS A 246 21.07 3.99 -11.10
C LYS A 246 20.21 2.84 -10.58
N ARG A 247 19.39 3.06 -9.56
CA ARG A 247 18.52 2.03 -8.96
C ARG A 247 17.26 1.76 -9.77
N PHE A 248 16.68 2.80 -10.36
CA PHE A 248 15.43 2.71 -11.15
C PHE A 248 15.67 2.70 -12.66
N ALA A 249 16.93 2.71 -13.14
CA ALA A 249 17.26 2.54 -14.55
C ALA A 249 16.90 1.10 -14.96
N ILE A 250 15.80 0.98 -15.67
CA ILE A 250 15.40 -0.25 -16.36
C ILE A 250 16.42 -0.48 -17.48
N VAL A 251 17.10 -1.63 -17.46
CA VAL A 251 17.93 -2.12 -18.57
C VAL A 251 17.00 -2.56 -19.70
#